data_4769311b116ab215fba5133f9d5b02cc
#
_entry.id   4769311b116ab215fba5133f9d5b02cc
#
_cell.length_a   1.000
_cell.length_b   1.000
_cell.length_c   1.000
_cell.angle_alpha   90.00
_cell.angle_beta   90.00
_cell.angle_gamma   90.00
#
_symmetry.space_group_name_H-M   'P 1'
#
loop_
_entity.id
_entity.type
_entity.pdbx_description
1 polymer ?
#
loop_
_entity_poly.entity_id
_entity_poly.type
_entity_poly.pdbx_seq_one_letter_code
_entity_poly.pdbx_strand_id
1 'polypeptide(L)' 'MIPFENTLPYETIGKDVYLIECPHCGERNVLLPLQTKDLPPIREGRKRLIVFPCCHEKMTAVDADRDYLLGDRPIRRR' A
#
# COMPACT_ATOMS: atom_id res chain seq x y z
N MET A 1 13.21 -8.87 -9.42
CA MET A 1 12.15 -8.14 -10.15
C MET A 1 10.89 -8.08 -9.30
N ILE A 2 10.31 -6.89 -9.16
CA ILE A 2 9.10 -6.71 -8.38
C ILE A 2 7.88 -7.07 -9.22
N PRO A 3 7.06 -8.07 -8.80
CA PRO A 3 5.86 -8.43 -9.55
C PRO A 3 4.84 -7.28 -9.55
N PHE A 4 4.39 -6.91 -10.73
CA PHE A 4 3.45 -5.81 -10.86
C PHE A 4 2.15 -6.06 -10.10
N GLU A 5 1.67 -7.31 -10.08
CA GLU A 5 0.44 -7.67 -9.37
C GLU A 5 0.52 -7.45 -7.86
N ASN A 6 1.73 -7.42 -7.31
CA ASN A 6 1.94 -7.22 -5.89
C ASN A 6 2.11 -5.74 -5.53
N THR A 7 2.16 -4.85 -6.52
CA THR A 7 2.40 -3.43 -6.28
C THR A 7 1.11 -2.66 -6.11
N LEU A 8 1.16 -1.63 -5.28
CA LEU A 8 0.02 -0.79 -4.98
C LEU A 8 0.46 0.67 -5.08
N PRO A 9 -0.03 1.42 -6.07
CA PRO A 9 0.34 2.83 -6.18
C PRO A 9 -0.25 3.65 -5.03
N TYR A 10 0.57 4.50 -4.46
CA TYR A 10 0.14 5.35 -3.36
C TYR A 10 0.62 6.78 -3.56
N GLU A 11 0.04 7.68 -2.78
CA GLU A 11 0.35 9.10 -2.82
C GLU A 11 0.45 9.62 -1.39
N THR A 12 1.31 10.59 -1.16
CA THR A 12 1.46 11.20 0.15
C THR A 12 0.98 12.64 0.11
N ILE A 13 0.18 13.01 1.11
CA ILE A 13 -0.30 14.39 1.28
C ILE A 13 -0.03 14.77 2.73
N GLY A 14 0.92 15.69 2.93
CA GLY A 14 1.36 16.01 4.29
C GLY A 14 1.98 14.80 4.95
N LYS A 15 1.41 14.36 6.05
CA LYS A 15 1.86 13.18 6.79
C LYS A 15 1.09 11.91 6.44
N ASP A 16 0.06 12.03 5.63
CA ASP A 16 -0.84 10.92 5.34
C ASP A 16 -0.46 10.20 4.07
N VAL A 17 -0.80 8.91 4.02
CA VAL A 17 -0.57 8.06 2.87
C VAL A 17 -1.93 7.64 2.33
N TYR A 18 -2.15 7.85 1.04
CA TYR A 18 -3.41 7.54 0.36
C TYR A 18 -3.17 6.55 -0.75
N LEU A 19 -4.11 5.62 -0.92
CA LEU A 19 -4.16 4.81 -2.13
C LEU A 19 -4.79 5.63 -3.24
N ILE A 20 -4.21 5.56 -4.43
CA ILE A 20 -4.79 6.19 -5.60
C ILE A 20 -6.10 5.49 -5.95
N GLU A 21 -6.06 4.15 -5.92
CA GLU A 21 -7.26 3.34 -6.15
C GLU A 21 -7.10 2.01 -5.43
N CYS A 22 -8.14 1.61 -4.69
CA CYS A 22 -8.13 0.32 -4.02
C CYS A 22 -8.29 -0.81 -5.04
N PRO A 23 -7.37 -1.79 -5.06
CA PRO A 23 -7.44 -2.88 -6.03
C PRO A 23 -8.58 -3.87 -5.77
N HIS A 24 -9.19 -3.82 -4.59
CA HIS A 24 -10.26 -4.75 -4.23
C HIS A 24 -11.65 -4.18 -4.50
N CYS A 25 -11.88 -2.93 -4.15
CA CYS A 25 -13.22 -2.34 -4.28
C CYS A 25 -13.30 -1.18 -5.28
N GLY A 26 -12.16 -0.71 -5.80
CA GLY A 26 -12.13 0.38 -6.77
C GLY A 26 -12.31 1.78 -6.18
N GLU A 27 -12.37 1.90 -4.87
CA GLU A 27 -12.49 3.20 -4.21
C GLU A 27 -11.23 4.03 -4.45
N ARG A 28 -11.39 5.33 -4.67
CA ARG A 28 -10.27 6.24 -4.92
C ARG A 28 -9.93 7.09 -3.71
N ASN A 29 -8.66 7.53 -3.65
CA ASN A 29 -8.15 8.40 -2.59
C ASN A 29 -8.41 7.81 -1.21
N VAL A 30 -8.08 6.53 -1.04
CA VAL A 30 -8.33 5.81 0.20
C VAL A 30 -7.22 6.13 1.21
N LEU A 31 -7.61 6.70 2.35
CA LEU A 31 -6.66 6.98 3.42
C LEU A 31 -6.21 5.68 4.08
N LEU A 32 -4.91 5.41 4.02
CA LEU A 32 -4.34 4.22 4.66
C LEU A 32 -4.07 4.48 6.14
N PRO A 33 -4.12 3.42 6.98
CA PRO A 33 -3.83 3.54 8.41
C PRO A 33 -2.34 3.57 8.70
N LEU A 34 -1.59 4.38 7.95
CA LEU A 34 -0.18 4.61 8.19
C LEU A 34 0.18 6.02 7.73
N GLN A 35 1.32 6.49 8.18
CA GLN A 35 1.81 7.82 7.87
C GLN A 35 3.13 7.74 7.10
N THR A 36 3.58 8.87 6.57
CA THR A 36 4.84 8.91 5.82
C THR A 36 6.02 8.43 6.65
N LYS A 37 5.99 8.62 7.96
CA LYS A 37 7.05 8.15 8.87
C LYS A 37 7.11 6.62 8.98
N ASP A 38 6.07 5.93 8.54
CA ASP A 38 6.03 4.47 8.58
C ASP A 38 6.65 3.84 7.33
N LEU A 39 6.91 4.63 6.30
CA LEU A 39 7.46 4.12 5.05
C LEU A 39 8.93 3.70 5.14
N PRO A 40 9.84 4.48 5.79
CA PRO A 40 11.23 4.06 5.88
C PRO A 40 11.46 2.68 6.46
N PRO A 41 10.79 2.28 7.57
CA PRO A 41 10.92 0.92 8.08
C PRO A 41 10.51 -0.15 7.07
N ILE A 42 9.45 0.11 6.28
CA ILE A 42 9.01 -0.81 5.24
C ILE A 42 10.06 -0.93 4.15
N ARG A 43 10.69 0.18 3.77
CA ARG A 43 11.77 0.19 2.77
C ARG A 43 12.99 -0.59 3.23
N GLU A 44 13.17 -0.69 4.54
CA GLU A 44 14.26 -1.46 5.15
C GLU A 44 13.93 -2.94 5.26
N GLY A 45 12.76 -3.35 4.82
CA GLY A 45 12.35 -4.74 4.82
C GLY A 45 11.46 -5.14 5.98
N ARG A 46 11.01 -4.20 6.79
CA ARG A 46 10.08 -4.50 7.88
C ARG A 46 8.69 -4.68 7.33
N LYS A 47 8.05 -5.76 7.70
CA LYS A 47 6.69 -6.04 7.26
C LYS A 47 5.68 -5.19 8.03
N ARG A 48 4.68 -4.70 7.33
CA ARG A 48 3.61 -3.91 7.93
C ARG A 48 2.26 -4.40 7.42
N LEU A 49 1.40 -4.81 8.35
CA LEU A 49 0.03 -5.17 7.99
C LEU A 49 -0.78 -3.89 7.77
N ILE A 50 -1.44 -3.82 6.64
CA ILE A 50 -2.29 -2.69 6.27
C ILE A 50 -3.70 -3.20 6.06
N VAL A 51 -4.67 -2.60 6.75
CA VAL A 51 -6.09 -2.89 6.58
C VAL A 51 -6.71 -1.75 5.79
N PHE A 52 -7.34 -2.07 4.67
CA PHE A 52 -7.98 -1.06 3.83
C PHE A 52 -9.32 -0.64 4.43
N PRO A 53 -9.51 0.64 4.78
CA PRO A 53 -10.76 1.06 5.41
C PRO A 53 -11.97 1.03 4.49
N CYS A 54 -11.75 1.00 3.18
CA CYS A 54 -12.85 1.01 2.21
C CYS A 54 -13.54 -0.35 2.06
N CYS A 55 -12.81 -1.44 2.23
CA CYS A 55 -13.35 -2.79 2.01
C CYS A 55 -12.90 -3.79 3.06
N HIS A 56 -12.13 -3.37 4.05
CA HIS A 56 -11.61 -4.18 5.15
C HIS A 56 -10.69 -5.32 4.71
N GLU A 57 -10.20 -5.29 3.47
CA GLU A 57 -9.18 -6.23 3.02
C GLU A 57 -7.85 -5.91 3.66
N LYS A 58 -6.99 -6.93 3.74
CA LYS A 58 -5.69 -6.81 4.40
C LYS A 58 -4.56 -7.06 3.41
N MET A 59 -3.44 -6.39 3.63
CA MET A 59 -2.23 -6.59 2.87
C MET A 59 -1.03 -6.47 3.80
N THR A 60 -0.04 -7.34 3.64
CA THR A 60 1.23 -7.18 4.33
C THR A 60 2.21 -6.50 3.37
N ALA A 61 2.59 -5.27 3.68
CA ALA A 61 3.59 -4.55 2.91
C ALA A 61 4.97 -5.04 3.32
N VAL A 62 5.78 -5.44 2.34
CA VAL A 62 7.13 -5.97 2.57
C VAL A 62 8.21 -5.04 2.05
N ASP A 63 7.85 -4.08 1.21
CA ASP A 63 8.77 -3.08 0.68
C ASP A 63 7.97 -1.87 0.21
N ALA A 64 8.65 -0.77 0.01
CA ALA A 64 8.03 0.45 -0.50
C ALA A 64 9.05 1.26 -1.27
N ASP A 65 8.65 1.81 -2.42
CA ASP A 65 9.46 2.80 -3.09
C ASP A 65 8.72 4.14 -3.08
N ARG A 66 9.15 5.07 -3.93
CA ARG A 66 8.56 6.41 -3.95
C ARG A 66 7.08 6.41 -4.34
N ASP A 67 6.68 5.51 -5.21
CA ASP A 67 5.35 5.52 -5.81
C ASP A 67 4.52 4.28 -5.52
N TYR A 68 5.14 3.19 -5.06
CA TYR A 68 4.47 1.90 -4.92
C TYR A 68 4.79 1.24 -3.60
N LEU A 69 3.77 0.60 -3.03
CA LEU A 69 3.94 -0.36 -1.95
C LEU A 69 3.99 -1.76 -2.56
N LEU A 70 4.82 -2.62 -2.01
CA LEU A 70 4.91 -4.01 -2.43
C LEU A 70 4.28 -4.90 -1.37
N GLY A 71 3.28 -5.69 -1.77
CA GLY A 71 2.67 -6.68 -0.91
C GLY A 71 3.38 -8.01 -0.99
N ASP A 72 3.10 -8.88 -0.03
CA ASP A 72 3.68 -10.22 0.03
C ASP A 72 2.97 -11.22 -0.89
N ARG A 73 1.88 -10.82 -1.50
CA ARG A 73 1.09 -11.65 -2.42
C ARG A 73 0.42 -10.76 -3.46
N PRO A 74 -0.09 -11.35 -4.55
CA PRO A 74 -0.80 -10.57 -5.55
C PRO A 74 -2.03 -9.89 -4.96
N ILE A 75 -2.17 -8.59 -5.21
CA ILE A 75 -3.29 -7.78 -4.73
C ILE A 75 -4.13 -7.21 -5.85
N ARG A 76 -3.60 -7.22 -7.07
CA ARG A 76 -4.33 -6.75 -8.23
C ARG A 76 -4.97 -7.92 -8.95
N ARG A 77 -6.21 -7.75 -9.33
CA ARG A 77 -6.89 -8.70 -10.21
C ARG A 77 -6.76 -8.23 -11.65
N ARG A 78 -6.74 -9.18 -12.51
CA ARG A 78 -6.77 -8.89 -13.94
C ARG A 78 -8.18 -8.94 -14.46
#